data_7efc0bb7ec9d51a4b32f2f356d250e0f
#
_entry.id   7efc0bb7ec9d51a4b32f2f356d250e0f
#
_cell.length_a   1.000
_cell.length_b   1.000
_cell.length_c   1.000
_cell.angle_alpha   90.00
_cell.angle_beta   90.00
_cell.angle_gamma   90.00
#
_symmetry.space_group_name_H-M   'P 1'
#
loop_
_entity.id
_entity.type
_entity.pdbx_description
1 polymer ?
#
loop_
_entity_poly.entity_id
_entity_poly.type
_entity_poly.pdbx_seq_one_letter_code
_entity_poly.pdbx_strand_id
1 'polypeptide(L)'
;SAIGKKYLGDYIDIHTGGIDHKTIHHENEIAQSDCLEGHKVVHFWMHLEFLQIDGGKMSKSQNNILTIEDLENNGFSAEDFRFFYFNAHYSKQQNFTYDSLLASKNALKNFKLAVGEHKKSSEKLSQEKINEYEKEFLESINDDLNMPKALAVCQKLLKEKKSQDVYNLILKFNQILGLNFCEEEKDLPQEIRDLAEKRWQSKLDRDYQTADQLRQELLEKGYVIKDSKDGYKIQLKD
;
A
#
# COMPACT_ATOMS: atom_id res chain seq x y z
N SER A 1 -19.13 -26.79 6.29
CA SER A 1 -20.54 -26.45 5.93
C SER A 1 -21.41 -26.21 7.16
N ALA A 2 -21.62 -27.16 8.12
CA ALA A 2 -22.51 -26.99 9.27
C ALA A 2 -22.18 -25.79 10.18
N ILE A 3 -20.91 -25.50 10.42
CA ILE A 3 -20.46 -24.31 11.21
C ILE A 3 -20.80 -23.02 10.47
N GLY A 4 -20.53 -22.97 9.15
CA GLY A 4 -20.89 -21.84 8.32
C GLY A 4 -22.39 -21.52 8.41
N LYS A 5 -23.23 -22.52 8.20
CA LYS A 5 -24.68 -22.38 8.32
C LYS A 5 -25.12 -21.86 9.70
N LYS A 6 -24.55 -22.41 10.77
CA LYS A 6 -24.91 -22.05 12.16
C LYS A 6 -24.63 -20.55 12.47
N TYR A 7 -23.53 -20.00 11.94
CA TYR A 7 -23.07 -18.65 12.31
C TYR A 7 -23.30 -17.60 11.25
N LEU A 8 -23.38 -17.99 9.96
CA LEU A 8 -23.54 -17.07 8.83
C LEU A 8 -24.96 -17.12 8.21
N GLY A 9 -25.77 -18.14 8.58
CA GLY A 9 -27.12 -18.31 8.06
C GLY A 9 -27.18 -19.18 6.80
N ASP A 10 -28.31 -19.08 6.08
CA ASP A 10 -28.63 -19.95 4.95
C ASP A 10 -27.90 -19.54 3.65
N TYR A 11 -27.34 -18.33 3.60
CA TYR A 11 -26.60 -17.79 2.46
C TYR A 11 -25.27 -17.21 2.88
N ILE A 12 -24.26 -17.43 2.08
CA ILE A 12 -22.91 -16.86 2.20
C ILE A 12 -22.68 -16.02 0.95
N ASP A 13 -22.40 -14.72 1.12
CA ASP A 13 -22.17 -13.84 -0.02
C ASP A 13 -20.90 -14.19 -0.76
N ILE A 14 -19.77 -14.33 -0.03
CA ILE A 14 -18.45 -14.61 -0.61
C ILE A 14 -17.77 -15.71 0.20
N HIS A 15 -17.35 -16.78 -0.47
CA HIS A 15 -16.51 -17.83 0.09
C HIS A 15 -15.16 -17.84 -0.63
N THR A 16 -14.07 -17.75 0.15
CA THR A 16 -12.73 -17.63 -0.41
C THR A 16 -11.88 -18.85 -0.09
N GLY A 17 -10.89 -19.14 -0.95
CA GLY A 17 -9.89 -20.16 -0.71
C GLY A 17 -8.72 -20.08 -1.67
N GLY A 18 -7.71 -20.92 -1.47
CA GLY A 18 -6.64 -21.10 -2.44
C GLY A 18 -7.16 -21.78 -3.71
N ILE A 19 -6.45 -21.61 -4.83
CA ILE A 19 -6.82 -22.21 -6.11
C ILE A 19 -6.90 -23.75 -6.04
N ASP A 20 -6.13 -24.37 -5.15
CA ASP A 20 -6.14 -25.81 -4.90
C ASP A 20 -7.45 -26.32 -4.30
N HIS A 21 -8.23 -25.49 -3.64
CA HIS A 21 -9.53 -25.84 -3.10
C HIS A 21 -10.60 -25.98 -4.18
N LYS A 22 -10.42 -25.31 -5.31
CA LYS A 22 -11.42 -25.19 -6.37
C LYS A 22 -11.93 -26.56 -6.87
N THR A 23 -11.03 -27.51 -7.11
CA THR A 23 -11.36 -28.75 -7.83
C THR A 23 -11.87 -29.88 -6.94
N ILE A 24 -11.64 -29.83 -5.64
CA ILE A 24 -12.02 -30.92 -4.71
C ILE A 24 -12.74 -30.37 -3.49
N HIS A 25 -12.09 -29.50 -2.73
CA HIS A 25 -12.61 -29.05 -1.43
C HIS A 25 -13.91 -28.27 -1.57
N HIS A 26 -13.90 -27.22 -2.38
CA HIS A 26 -15.09 -26.39 -2.59
C HIS A 26 -16.18 -27.10 -3.38
N GLU A 27 -15.85 -28.00 -4.32
CA GLU A 27 -16.84 -28.85 -4.98
C GLU A 27 -17.55 -29.76 -3.98
N ASN A 28 -16.83 -30.30 -3.00
CA ASN A 28 -17.43 -31.10 -1.92
C ASN A 28 -18.28 -30.22 -0.98
N GLU A 29 -17.87 -28.98 -0.70
CA GLU A 29 -18.68 -28.07 0.11
C GLU A 29 -19.97 -27.67 -0.62
N ILE A 30 -19.93 -27.43 -1.93
CA ILE A 30 -21.12 -27.20 -2.77
C ILE A 30 -22.04 -28.41 -2.69
N ALA A 31 -21.53 -29.62 -2.91
CA ALA A 31 -22.32 -30.83 -2.84
C ALA A 31 -22.98 -31.01 -1.47
N GLN A 32 -22.26 -30.77 -0.37
CA GLN A 32 -22.78 -30.91 0.99
C GLN A 32 -23.84 -29.85 1.31
N SER A 33 -23.61 -28.62 0.93
CA SER A 33 -24.45 -27.48 1.31
C SER A 33 -25.69 -27.36 0.41
N ASP A 34 -25.47 -27.31 -0.90
CA ASP A 34 -26.54 -27.09 -1.87
C ASP A 34 -27.52 -28.26 -1.94
N CYS A 35 -27.02 -29.53 -1.80
CA CYS A 35 -27.90 -30.72 -1.75
C CYS A 35 -28.73 -30.77 -0.47
N LEU A 36 -28.16 -30.32 0.66
CA LEU A 36 -28.89 -30.32 1.93
C LEU A 36 -29.97 -29.24 1.94
N GLU A 37 -29.67 -28.08 1.44
CA GLU A 37 -30.55 -26.91 1.49
C GLU A 37 -31.51 -26.81 0.30
N GLY A 38 -31.24 -27.53 -0.79
CA GLY A 38 -32.02 -27.46 -2.03
C GLY A 38 -31.86 -26.17 -2.83
N HIS A 39 -30.86 -25.35 -2.49
CA HIS A 39 -30.51 -24.11 -3.20
C HIS A 39 -29.02 -23.82 -3.11
N LYS A 40 -28.52 -22.88 -3.92
CA LYS A 40 -27.14 -22.41 -3.84
C LYS A 40 -26.93 -21.64 -2.55
N VAL A 41 -26.03 -22.13 -1.69
CA VAL A 41 -25.69 -21.51 -0.42
C VAL A 41 -24.68 -20.38 -0.59
N VAL A 42 -23.70 -20.52 -1.48
CA VAL A 42 -22.65 -19.53 -1.73
C VAL A 42 -22.92 -18.78 -3.03
N HIS A 43 -22.99 -17.45 -2.97
CA HIS A 43 -23.23 -16.62 -4.15
C HIS A 43 -21.97 -16.46 -5.00
N PHE A 44 -20.82 -16.15 -4.39
CA PHE A 44 -19.55 -15.94 -5.07
C PHE A 44 -18.43 -16.77 -4.46
N TRP A 45 -17.74 -17.53 -5.31
CA TRP A 45 -16.52 -18.25 -4.97
C TRP A 45 -15.32 -17.49 -5.47
N MET A 46 -14.37 -17.18 -4.56
CA MET A 46 -13.18 -16.42 -4.90
C MET A 46 -11.94 -17.28 -4.60
N HIS A 47 -11.13 -17.55 -5.63
CA HIS A 47 -9.94 -18.38 -5.52
C HIS A 47 -8.68 -17.56 -5.74
N LEU A 48 -7.79 -17.58 -4.74
CA LEU A 48 -6.52 -16.88 -4.78
C LEU A 48 -5.40 -17.81 -5.25
N GLU A 49 -4.54 -17.28 -6.11
CA GLU A 49 -3.32 -18.00 -6.51
C GLU A 49 -2.26 -17.99 -5.41
N PHE A 50 -1.31 -18.92 -5.53
CA PHE A 50 -0.22 -19.06 -4.58
C PHE A 50 0.79 -17.92 -4.71
N LEU A 51 1.28 -17.49 -3.55
CA LEU A 51 2.52 -16.75 -3.47
C LEU A 51 3.69 -17.74 -3.53
N GLN A 52 4.55 -17.58 -4.53
CA GLN A 52 5.84 -18.26 -4.58
C GLN A 52 6.89 -17.49 -3.79
N ILE A 53 7.86 -18.18 -3.22
CA ILE A 53 9.03 -17.59 -2.57
C ILE A 53 10.26 -18.07 -3.34
N ASP A 54 11.03 -17.15 -3.89
CA ASP A 54 12.24 -17.43 -4.69
C ASP A 54 12.00 -18.48 -5.80
N GLY A 55 10.82 -18.40 -6.46
CA GLY A 55 10.41 -19.34 -7.51
C GLY A 55 9.93 -20.70 -7.01
N GLY A 56 9.85 -20.91 -5.69
CA GLY A 56 9.42 -22.16 -5.07
C GLY A 56 8.11 -22.03 -4.28
N LYS A 57 7.54 -23.17 -3.89
CA LYS A 57 6.36 -23.21 -3.02
C LYS A 57 6.76 -22.88 -1.58
N MET A 58 6.00 -22.00 -0.92
CA MET A 58 6.10 -21.80 0.53
C MET A 58 5.62 -23.05 1.25
N SER A 59 6.45 -23.68 2.08
CA SER A 59 6.06 -24.85 2.87
C SER A 59 6.89 -25.01 4.14
N LYS A 60 6.28 -25.59 5.19
CA LYS A 60 6.97 -25.94 6.43
C LYS A 60 8.15 -26.89 6.20
N SER A 61 7.99 -27.83 5.28
CA SER A 61 9.02 -28.83 4.96
C SER A 61 10.26 -28.24 4.29
N GLN A 62 10.12 -27.09 3.62
CA GLN A 62 11.23 -26.37 3.00
C GLN A 62 11.82 -25.27 3.90
N ASN A 63 11.25 -25.09 5.11
CA ASN A 63 11.67 -24.08 6.07
C ASN A 63 11.74 -22.65 5.47
N ASN A 64 10.85 -22.35 4.52
CA ASN A 64 10.77 -21.07 3.82
C ASN A 64 9.46 -20.33 4.11
N ILE A 65 8.84 -20.56 5.29
CA ILE A 65 7.67 -19.80 5.70
C ILE A 65 8.12 -18.39 6.04
N LEU A 66 7.41 -17.42 5.47
CA LEU A 66 7.60 -16.02 5.71
C LEU A 66 6.39 -15.46 6.48
N THR A 67 6.64 -14.82 7.61
CA THR A 67 5.64 -14.13 8.40
C THR A 67 5.76 -12.61 8.24
N ILE A 68 4.73 -11.87 8.66
CA ILE A 68 4.80 -10.40 8.70
C ILE A 68 5.90 -9.93 9.65
N GLU A 69 6.07 -10.63 10.79
CA GLU A 69 7.15 -10.35 11.74
C GLU A 69 8.55 -10.50 11.12
N ASP A 70 8.74 -11.52 10.26
CA ASP A 70 10.00 -11.68 9.51
C ASP A 70 10.25 -10.49 8.57
N LEU A 71 9.19 -9.98 7.93
CA LEU A 71 9.31 -8.78 7.08
C LEU A 71 9.68 -7.55 7.90
N GLU A 72 9.03 -7.34 9.04
CA GLU A 72 9.30 -6.22 9.95
C GLU A 72 10.73 -6.27 10.49
N ASN A 73 11.21 -7.45 10.90
CA ASN A 73 12.60 -7.67 11.33
C ASN A 73 13.63 -7.39 10.22
N ASN A 74 13.23 -7.50 8.95
CA ASN A 74 14.04 -7.14 7.79
C ASN A 74 13.80 -5.70 7.28
N GLY A 75 13.13 -4.85 8.08
CA GLY A 75 12.94 -3.44 7.79
C GLY A 75 11.82 -3.12 6.79
N PHE A 76 10.89 -4.04 6.58
CA PHE A 76 9.71 -3.83 5.76
C PHE A 76 8.46 -3.68 6.62
N SER A 77 7.53 -2.87 6.19
CA SER A 77 6.23 -2.75 6.83
C SER A 77 5.19 -3.69 6.20
N ALA A 78 4.11 -3.99 6.94
CA ALA A 78 2.97 -4.70 6.39
C ALA A 78 2.36 -3.96 5.18
N GLU A 79 2.50 -2.63 5.15
CA GLU A 79 2.02 -1.80 4.04
C GLU A 79 2.88 -1.97 2.76
N ASP A 80 4.21 -2.12 2.89
CA ASP A 80 5.09 -2.43 1.76
C ASP A 80 4.67 -3.75 1.12
N PHE A 81 4.31 -4.74 1.95
CA PHE A 81 3.84 -6.03 1.50
C PHE A 81 2.43 -5.95 0.88
N ARG A 82 1.52 -5.15 1.45
CA ARG A 82 0.22 -4.88 0.86
C ARG A 82 0.36 -4.25 -0.54
N PHE A 83 1.23 -3.27 -0.68
CA PHE A 83 1.47 -2.62 -1.97
C PHE A 83 2.14 -3.57 -2.98
N PHE A 84 2.99 -4.48 -2.50
CA PHE A 84 3.55 -5.54 -3.33
C PHE A 84 2.45 -6.42 -3.96
N TYR A 85 1.43 -6.81 -3.18
CA TYR A 85 0.30 -7.59 -3.70
C TYR A 85 -0.52 -6.85 -4.75
N PHE A 86 -0.59 -5.54 -4.71
CA PHE A 86 -1.34 -4.76 -5.71
C PHE A 86 -0.72 -4.77 -7.11
N ASN A 87 0.50 -5.24 -7.27
CA ASN A 87 1.16 -5.34 -8.58
C ASN A 87 0.71 -6.55 -9.41
N ALA A 88 -0.03 -7.49 -8.81
CA ALA A 88 -0.61 -8.62 -9.51
C ALA A 88 -2.10 -8.77 -9.18
N HIS A 89 -2.86 -9.36 -10.12
CA HIS A 89 -4.23 -9.75 -9.83
C HIS A 89 -4.22 -10.95 -8.87
N TYR A 90 -5.15 -11.01 -7.92
CA TYR A 90 -5.20 -12.07 -6.89
C TYR A 90 -5.29 -13.49 -7.48
N SER A 91 -5.83 -13.64 -8.69
CA SER A 91 -5.93 -14.91 -9.42
C SER A 91 -4.69 -15.22 -10.25
N LYS A 92 -3.60 -14.47 -10.13
CA LYS A 92 -2.33 -14.71 -10.80
C LYS A 92 -1.25 -15.01 -9.79
N GLN A 93 -0.41 -15.98 -10.16
CA GLN A 93 0.74 -16.37 -9.36
C GLN A 93 1.72 -15.19 -9.25
N GLN A 94 2.18 -14.90 -8.05
CA GLN A 94 3.15 -13.86 -7.77
C GLN A 94 4.36 -14.46 -7.07
N ASN A 95 5.55 -14.04 -7.49
CA ASN A 95 6.80 -14.50 -6.89
C ASN A 95 7.34 -13.43 -5.95
N PHE A 96 7.47 -13.79 -4.69
CA PHE A 96 8.09 -12.97 -3.67
C PHE A 96 9.60 -13.18 -3.68
N THR A 97 10.33 -12.09 -3.70
CA THR A 97 11.75 -11.99 -3.34
C THR A 97 11.93 -10.72 -2.51
N TYR A 98 12.95 -10.64 -1.67
CA TYR A 98 13.26 -9.41 -0.96
C TYR A 98 13.56 -8.24 -1.89
N ASP A 99 14.17 -8.49 -3.05
CA ASP A 99 14.41 -7.46 -4.07
C ASP A 99 13.10 -6.92 -4.66
N SER A 100 12.14 -7.80 -4.96
CA SER A 100 10.81 -7.39 -5.44
C SER A 100 10.02 -6.60 -4.40
N LEU A 101 10.14 -6.97 -3.12
CA LEU A 101 9.54 -6.23 -2.03
C LEU A 101 10.22 -4.87 -1.83
N LEU A 102 11.56 -4.79 -1.93
CA LEU A 102 12.30 -3.52 -1.85
C LEU A 102 11.91 -2.59 -3.00
N ALA A 103 11.76 -3.10 -4.21
CA ALA A 103 11.25 -2.33 -5.35
C ALA A 103 9.84 -1.78 -5.07
N SER A 104 8.97 -2.60 -4.48
CA SER A 104 7.62 -2.22 -4.08
C SER A 104 7.61 -1.15 -2.99
N LYS A 105 8.44 -1.29 -1.95
CA LYS A 105 8.64 -0.28 -0.89
C LYS A 105 9.06 1.07 -1.48
N ASN A 106 10.03 1.07 -2.41
CA ASN A 106 10.48 2.29 -3.07
C ASN A 106 9.37 2.90 -3.95
N ALA A 107 8.60 2.07 -4.66
CA ALA A 107 7.47 2.52 -5.46
C ALA A 107 6.36 3.14 -4.59
N LEU A 108 6.02 2.52 -3.45
CA LEU A 108 5.08 3.08 -2.47
C LEU A 108 5.56 4.42 -1.91
N LYS A 109 6.84 4.52 -1.54
CA LYS A 109 7.43 5.78 -1.08
C LYS A 109 7.29 6.90 -2.12
N ASN A 110 7.61 6.61 -3.38
CA ASN A 110 7.46 7.57 -4.47
C ASN A 110 5.99 7.94 -4.72
N PHE A 111 5.09 6.97 -4.62
CA PHE A 111 3.66 7.19 -4.73
C PHE A 111 3.15 8.15 -3.64
N LYS A 112 3.53 7.93 -2.37
CA LYS A 112 3.19 8.82 -1.24
C LYS A 112 3.74 10.22 -1.42
N LEU A 113 4.98 10.36 -1.89
CA LEU A 113 5.59 11.66 -2.19
C LEU A 113 4.79 12.40 -3.26
N ALA A 114 4.43 11.71 -4.36
CA ALA A 114 3.64 12.30 -5.42
C ALA A 114 2.25 12.77 -4.91
N VAL A 115 1.59 11.97 -4.08
CA VAL A 115 0.31 12.37 -3.43
C VAL A 115 0.51 13.63 -2.60
N GLY A 116 1.57 13.70 -1.80
CA GLY A 116 1.89 14.85 -0.94
C GLY A 116 2.12 16.15 -1.73
N GLU A 117 2.65 16.06 -2.95
CA GLU A 117 2.87 17.24 -3.82
C GLU A 117 1.57 17.94 -4.24
N HIS A 118 0.45 17.21 -4.27
CA HIS A 118 -0.86 17.77 -4.60
C HIS A 118 -1.54 18.49 -3.42
N LYS A 119 -1.13 18.19 -2.18
CA LYS A 119 -1.80 18.65 -0.95
C LYS A 119 -1.86 20.17 -0.79
N LYS A 120 -0.88 20.91 -1.32
CA LYS A 120 -0.74 22.36 -1.09
C LYS A 120 -1.07 23.20 -2.33
N SER A 121 -1.65 22.62 -3.37
CA SER A 121 -1.93 23.34 -4.61
C SER A 121 -3.33 23.96 -4.56
N SER A 122 -3.43 25.19 -5.07
CA SER A 122 -4.71 25.90 -5.26
C SER A 122 -5.35 25.65 -6.62
N GLU A 123 -4.66 24.95 -7.53
CA GLU A 123 -5.22 24.63 -8.85
C GLU A 123 -6.36 23.60 -8.70
N LYS A 124 -7.33 23.69 -9.59
CA LYS A 124 -8.49 22.79 -9.61
C LYS A 124 -8.44 21.86 -10.81
N LEU A 125 -8.93 20.66 -10.63
CA LEU A 125 -9.23 19.74 -11.71
C LEU A 125 -10.68 19.99 -12.19
N SER A 126 -10.94 19.85 -13.50
CA SER A 126 -12.33 19.99 -13.99
C SER A 126 -13.21 18.85 -13.46
N GLN A 127 -14.49 19.14 -13.25
CA GLN A 127 -15.44 18.14 -12.72
C GLN A 127 -15.59 16.94 -13.68
N GLU A 128 -15.45 17.15 -14.98
CA GLU A 128 -15.47 16.09 -15.97
C GLU A 128 -14.33 15.10 -15.77
N LYS A 129 -13.11 15.61 -15.56
CA LYS A 129 -11.94 14.76 -15.26
C LYS A 129 -12.07 14.02 -13.93
N ILE A 130 -12.60 14.68 -12.90
CA ILE A 130 -12.86 14.01 -11.60
C ILE A 130 -13.79 12.82 -11.82
N ASN A 131 -14.91 13.03 -12.51
CA ASN A 131 -15.89 11.99 -12.81
C ASN A 131 -15.30 10.86 -13.68
N GLU A 132 -14.45 11.21 -14.67
CA GLU A 132 -13.74 10.23 -15.51
C GLU A 132 -12.83 9.32 -14.67
N TYR A 133 -11.99 9.90 -13.81
CA TYR A 133 -11.09 9.12 -12.96
C TYR A 133 -11.82 8.27 -11.92
N GLU A 134 -12.89 8.80 -11.33
CA GLU A 134 -13.75 8.01 -10.43
C GLU A 134 -14.35 6.80 -11.14
N LYS A 135 -14.87 7.01 -12.33
CA LYS A 135 -15.44 5.95 -13.17
C LYS A 135 -14.37 4.91 -13.53
N GLU A 136 -13.21 5.33 -14.07
CA GLU A 136 -12.12 4.42 -14.44
C GLU A 136 -11.64 3.58 -13.23
N PHE A 137 -11.53 4.21 -12.06
CA PHE A 137 -11.12 3.51 -10.83
C PHE A 137 -12.16 2.48 -10.40
N LEU A 138 -13.43 2.87 -10.33
CA LEU A 138 -14.53 1.97 -9.95
C LEU A 138 -14.70 0.83 -10.95
N GLU A 139 -14.60 1.10 -12.25
CA GLU A 139 -14.60 0.06 -13.29
C GLU A 139 -13.45 -0.93 -13.09
N SER A 140 -12.27 -0.46 -12.68
CA SER A 140 -11.14 -1.32 -12.40
C SER A 140 -11.37 -2.21 -11.18
N ILE A 141 -11.95 -1.68 -10.11
CA ILE A 141 -12.27 -2.46 -8.91
C ILE A 141 -13.41 -3.44 -9.17
N ASN A 142 -14.43 -3.03 -9.93
CA ASN A 142 -15.57 -3.87 -10.27
C ASN A 142 -15.24 -4.93 -11.34
N ASP A 143 -14.10 -4.81 -12.01
CA ASP A 143 -13.55 -5.81 -12.94
C ASP A 143 -12.73 -6.85 -12.16
N ASP A 144 -13.40 -7.64 -11.35
CA ASP A 144 -12.85 -8.73 -10.52
C ASP A 144 -11.67 -8.26 -9.63
N LEU A 145 -11.83 -7.13 -8.93
CA LEU A 145 -10.83 -6.55 -8.04
C LEU A 145 -9.47 -6.32 -8.72
N ASN A 146 -9.47 -5.79 -9.93
CA ASN A 146 -8.26 -5.58 -10.73
C ASN A 146 -7.36 -4.46 -10.16
N MET A 147 -6.67 -4.79 -9.06
CA MET A 147 -5.81 -3.84 -8.34
C MET A 147 -4.68 -3.25 -9.20
N PRO A 148 -4.00 -4.01 -10.08
CA PRO A 148 -3.01 -3.42 -10.98
C PRO A 148 -3.59 -2.31 -11.86
N LYS A 149 -4.81 -2.50 -12.40
CA LYS A 149 -5.49 -1.51 -13.22
C LYS A 149 -5.91 -0.29 -12.38
N ALA A 150 -6.43 -0.52 -11.18
CA ALA A 150 -6.79 0.56 -10.24
C ALA A 150 -5.57 1.41 -9.85
N LEU A 151 -4.41 0.79 -9.58
CA LEU A 151 -3.16 1.52 -9.33
C LEU A 151 -2.69 2.32 -10.55
N ALA A 152 -2.85 1.78 -11.77
CA ALA A 152 -2.51 2.51 -12.98
C ALA A 152 -3.36 3.77 -13.14
N VAL A 153 -4.65 3.73 -12.79
CA VAL A 153 -5.53 4.91 -12.75
C VAL A 153 -5.02 5.94 -11.74
N CYS A 154 -4.63 5.50 -10.53
CA CYS A 154 -4.04 6.40 -9.53
C CYS A 154 -2.75 7.05 -10.04
N GLN A 155 -1.86 6.28 -10.69
CA GLN A 155 -0.62 6.80 -11.26
C GLN A 155 -0.87 7.78 -12.41
N LYS A 156 -1.92 7.56 -13.24
CA LYS A 156 -2.35 8.48 -14.30
C LYS A 156 -2.84 9.79 -13.69
N LEU A 157 -3.66 9.70 -12.63
CA LEU A 157 -4.19 10.84 -11.90
C LEU A 157 -3.07 11.70 -11.27
N LEU A 158 -2.05 11.08 -10.69
CA LEU A 158 -0.90 11.76 -10.07
C LEU A 158 0.01 12.47 -11.09
N LYS A 159 -0.14 12.23 -12.39
CA LYS A 159 0.56 12.96 -13.47
C LYS A 159 -0.17 14.23 -13.91
N GLU A 160 -1.39 14.43 -13.45
CA GLU A 160 -2.11 15.69 -13.69
C GLU A 160 -1.38 16.88 -13.03
N LYS A 161 -1.76 18.08 -13.41
CA LYS A 161 -1.24 19.29 -12.74
C LYS A 161 -1.53 19.22 -11.25
N LYS A 162 -0.60 19.70 -10.43
CA LYS A 162 -0.76 19.70 -8.97
C LYS A 162 -2.06 20.37 -8.59
N SER A 163 -2.93 19.64 -7.88
CA SER A 163 -4.27 20.09 -7.53
C SER A 163 -4.74 19.45 -6.21
N GLN A 164 -5.38 20.25 -5.37
CA GLN A 164 -6.03 19.73 -4.17
C GLN A 164 -7.12 18.70 -4.49
N ASP A 165 -7.78 18.83 -5.65
CA ASP A 165 -8.80 17.88 -6.08
C ASP A 165 -8.19 16.50 -6.37
N VAL A 166 -6.98 16.45 -6.97
CA VAL A 166 -6.24 15.20 -7.17
C VAL A 166 -5.93 14.55 -5.82
N TYR A 167 -5.43 15.33 -4.86
CA TYR A 167 -5.18 14.82 -3.50
C TYR A 167 -6.44 14.22 -2.88
N ASN A 168 -7.55 14.96 -2.89
CA ASN A 168 -8.83 14.52 -2.33
C ASN A 168 -9.35 13.25 -3.02
N LEU A 169 -9.18 13.16 -4.34
CA LEU A 169 -9.62 12.00 -5.12
C LEU A 169 -8.79 10.75 -4.79
N ILE A 170 -7.47 10.90 -4.65
CA ILE A 170 -6.61 9.81 -4.17
C ILE A 170 -7.02 9.36 -2.76
N LEU A 171 -7.35 10.29 -1.85
CA LEU A 171 -7.83 9.92 -0.51
C LEU A 171 -9.17 9.16 -0.57
N LYS A 172 -10.05 9.51 -1.50
CA LYS A 172 -11.29 8.77 -1.74
C LYS A 172 -10.99 7.34 -2.21
N PHE A 173 -10.10 7.16 -3.17
CA PHE A 173 -9.66 5.84 -3.65
C PHE A 173 -8.96 5.04 -2.55
N ASN A 174 -8.29 5.74 -1.65
CA ASN A 174 -7.59 5.12 -0.53
C ASN A 174 -8.52 4.41 0.48
N GLN A 175 -9.81 4.72 0.49
CA GLN A 175 -10.78 3.95 1.27
C GLN A 175 -10.81 2.47 0.84
N ILE A 176 -10.44 2.17 -0.40
CA ILE A 176 -10.31 0.81 -0.95
C ILE A 176 -8.85 0.34 -0.87
N LEU A 177 -7.89 1.18 -1.24
CA LEU A 177 -6.47 0.81 -1.23
C LEU A 177 -5.96 0.53 0.18
N GLY A 178 -6.40 1.29 1.18
CA GLY A 178 -6.00 1.14 2.58
C GLY A 178 -4.49 1.36 2.76
N LEU A 179 -3.93 2.32 2.03
CA LEU A 179 -2.56 2.76 2.16
C LEU A 179 -2.51 3.98 3.10
N ASN A 180 -1.49 4.10 3.92
CA ASN A 180 -1.33 5.25 4.80
C ASN A 180 -0.69 6.42 4.04
N PHE A 181 -1.53 7.31 3.45
CA PHE A 181 -1.08 8.56 2.82
C PHE A 181 -0.95 9.71 3.83
N CYS A 182 -1.58 9.61 4.95
CA CYS A 182 -1.23 10.41 6.09
C CYS A 182 0.06 9.79 6.66
N GLU A 183 1.22 10.15 6.10
CA GLU A 183 2.29 10.37 7.04
C GLU A 183 1.72 11.46 7.95
N GLU A 184 1.29 11.09 9.14
CA GLU A 184 1.50 11.96 10.27
C GLU A 184 2.93 12.44 10.05
N GLU A 185 3.16 13.73 9.86
CA GLU A 185 4.46 14.30 10.20
C GLU A 185 4.66 13.72 11.60
N LYS A 186 5.46 12.61 11.68
CA LYS A 186 5.81 12.03 12.99
C LYS A 186 6.24 13.23 13.74
N ASP A 187 5.51 13.57 14.79
CA ASP A 187 5.65 14.83 15.48
C ASP A 187 7.13 14.91 15.85
N LEU A 188 7.91 15.53 14.96
CA LEU A 188 9.34 15.61 15.15
C LEU A 188 9.51 16.29 16.49
N PRO A 189 10.25 15.71 17.42
CA PRO A 189 10.50 16.35 18.71
C PRO A 189 10.86 17.81 18.50
N GLN A 190 10.31 18.70 19.28
CA GLN A 190 10.55 20.15 19.12
C GLN A 190 12.04 20.44 19.05
N GLU A 191 12.85 19.74 19.84
CA GLU A 191 14.30 19.81 19.82
C GLU A 191 14.90 19.57 18.41
N ILE A 192 14.40 18.58 17.67
CA ILE A 192 14.86 18.26 16.30
C ILE A 192 14.47 19.35 15.33
N ARG A 193 13.27 19.90 15.46
CA ARG A 193 12.82 21.07 14.65
C ARG A 193 13.70 22.27 14.90
N ASP A 194 13.98 22.57 16.18
CA ASP A 194 14.81 23.72 16.57
C ASP A 194 16.26 23.58 16.09
N LEU A 195 16.84 22.38 16.17
CA LEU A 195 18.18 22.10 15.64
C LEU A 195 18.25 22.27 14.11
N ALA A 196 17.23 21.75 13.42
CA ALA A 196 17.16 21.87 11.96
C ALA A 196 16.99 23.32 11.50
N GLU A 197 16.16 24.10 12.20
CA GLU A 197 15.97 25.51 11.91
C GLU A 197 17.25 26.31 12.18
N LYS A 198 17.91 26.11 13.34
CA LYS A 198 19.21 26.74 13.62
C LYS A 198 20.25 26.40 12.56
N ARG A 199 20.31 25.14 12.16
CA ARG A 199 21.21 24.72 11.07
C ARG A 199 20.90 25.43 9.77
N TRP A 200 19.62 25.60 9.40
CA TRP A 200 19.22 26.29 8.20
C TRP A 200 19.60 27.78 8.25
N GLN A 201 19.38 28.45 9.37
CA GLN A 201 19.78 29.84 9.59
C GLN A 201 21.30 30.02 9.47
N SER A 202 22.09 29.17 10.14
CA SER A 202 23.55 29.18 10.02
C SER A 202 24.03 29.05 8.57
N LYS A 203 23.33 28.21 7.77
CA LYS A 203 23.65 28.07 6.35
C LYS A 203 23.32 29.35 5.55
N LEU A 204 22.19 30.02 5.85
CA LEU A 204 21.82 31.29 5.22
C LEU A 204 22.82 32.40 5.58
N ASP A 205 23.30 32.40 6.83
CA ASP A 205 24.32 33.34 7.34
C ASP A 205 25.73 32.98 6.86
N ARG A 206 25.89 31.92 6.06
CA ARG A 206 27.16 31.37 5.54
C ARG A 206 28.13 30.88 6.62
N ASP A 207 27.62 30.61 7.82
CA ASP A 207 28.37 29.92 8.87
C ASP A 207 28.28 28.42 8.65
N TYR A 208 29.08 27.94 7.71
CA TYR A 208 29.09 26.52 7.32
C TYR A 208 29.64 25.61 8.41
N GLN A 209 30.50 26.15 9.29
CA GLN A 209 31.06 25.35 10.39
C GLN A 209 29.99 24.97 11.40
N THR A 210 29.20 25.94 11.85
CA THR A 210 28.05 25.68 12.75
C THR A 210 26.99 24.83 12.07
N ALA A 211 26.70 25.07 10.78
CA ALA A 211 25.73 24.30 10.03
C ALA A 211 26.12 22.80 9.93
N ASP A 212 27.41 22.50 9.74
CA ASP A 212 27.90 21.12 9.67
C ASP A 212 27.90 20.44 11.05
N GLN A 213 28.22 21.15 12.12
CA GLN A 213 28.12 20.63 13.49
C GLN A 213 26.67 20.25 13.83
N LEU A 214 25.70 21.12 13.56
CA LEU A 214 24.28 20.86 13.80
C LEU A 214 23.74 19.72 12.92
N ARG A 215 24.26 19.58 11.71
CA ARG A 215 23.96 18.44 10.83
C ARG A 215 24.44 17.12 11.41
N GLN A 216 25.63 17.12 11.99
CA GLN A 216 26.20 15.94 12.63
C GLN A 216 25.40 15.56 13.89
N GLU A 217 25.02 16.56 14.71
CA GLU A 217 24.19 16.33 15.89
C GLU A 217 22.83 15.73 15.52
N LEU A 218 22.18 16.22 14.48
CA LEU A 218 20.95 15.65 13.95
C LEU A 218 21.13 14.20 13.48
N LEU A 219 22.25 13.93 12.83
CA LEU A 219 22.60 12.58 12.37
C LEU A 219 22.81 11.60 13.53
N GLU A 220 23.44 12.03 14.61
CA GLU A 220 23.62 11.26 15.86
C GLU A 220 22.31 11.00 16.58
N LYS A 221 21.34 11.93 16.50
CA LYS A 221 19.99 11.76 16.99
C LYS A 221 19.09 10.92 16.05
N GLY A 222 19.64 10.39 14.97
CA GLY A 222 18.94 9.52 14.03
C GLY A 222 18.14 10.27 12.94
N TYR A 223 18.50 11.53 12.64
CA TYR A 223 17.82 12.32 11.62
C TYR A 223 18.76 12.80 10.51
N VAL A 224 18.29 12.76 9.28
CA VAL A 224 19.00 13.26 8.11
C VAL A 224 18.30 14.48 7.55
N ILE A 225 19.05 15.54 7.27
CA ILE A 225 18.53 16.74 6.58
C ILE A 225 18.92 16.71 5.10
N LYS A 226 17.93 16.95 4.24
CA LYS A 226 18.10 17.18 2.81
C LYS A 226 17.71 18.62 2.48
N ASP A 227 18.64 19.36 1.93
CA ASP A 227 18.41 20.74 1.49
C ASP A 227 17.65 20.80 0.17
N SER A 228 16.84 21.85 0.00
CA SER A 228 16.19 22.24 -1.25
C SER A 228 16.48 23.72 -1.53
N LYS A 229 16.01 24.23 -2.67
CA LYS A 229 16.21 25.66 -3.03
C LYS A 229 15.57 26.61 -2.01
N ASP A 230 14.43 26.23 -1.45
CA ASP A 230 13.57 27.10 -0.63
C ASP A 230 13.44 26.62 0.82
N GLY A 231 14.33 25.70 1.28
CA GLY A 231 14.26 25.17 2.63
C GLY A 231 14.97 23.83 2.82
N TYR A 232 14.51 23.05 3.78
CA TYR A 232 15.06 21.72 4.10
C TYR A 232 13.95 20.72 4.42
N LYS A 233 14.28 19.43 4.32
CA LYS A 233 13.41 18.32 4.81
C LYS A 233 14.19 17.48 5.82
N ILE A 234 13.52 17.09 6.91
CA ILE A 234 14.07 16.20 7.92
C ILE A 234 13.50 14.80 7.66
N GLN A 235 14.35 13.80 7.71
CA GLN A 235 13.99 12.39 7.56
C GLN A 235 14.64 11.58 8.67
N LEU A 236 13.99 10.50 9.14
CA LEU A 236 14.66 9.53 9.99
C LEU A 236 15.80 8.87 9.19
N LYS A 237 16.88 8.58 9.87
CA LYS A 237 17.98 7.77 9.31
C LYS A 237 17.48 6.34 9.21
N ASP A 238 17.51 5.77 8.02
CA ASP A 238 17.22 4.35 7.76
C ASP A 238 18.23 3.45 8.44
#